data_e24eb9d5436e7d0a03bccbbe2a403978
#
_entry.id   e24eb9d5436e7d0a03bccbbe2a403978
#
_cell.length_a   1.000
_cell.length_b   1.000
_cell.length_c   1.000
_cell.angle_alpha   90.00
_cell.angle_beta   90.00
_cell.angle_gamma   90.00
#
_symmetry.space_group_name_H-M   'P 1'
#
loop_
_entity.id
_entity.type
_entity.pdbx_description
1 polymer ?
#
loop_
_entity_poly.entity_id
_entity_poly.type
_entity_poly.pdbx_seq_one_letter_code
_entity_poly.pdbx_strand_id
1 'polypeptide(L)'
;MSLSLARFALHSRVFSDVATTGNSNRRLISTRKNRKFSSTASPRAQNKGSEELLVVVGAGAAGVYGAIRAKTLAPNLNVVLIEKARPLAKVKVSGGGRCNVTNGHCVETMMLAENYPRGHKELKGAFFNTHGPVDTMTWFSDHGVELKTEDDGRVFPVSNSSSTIIDCLMSESTRLGVSLQTRKAVITASPTDGGKFLLGIEKRTPSSVEYVEADYLLIASGNGKQGYSLASQLGHSIVDPVPSLFTFKIEDPQLADLSGITFPKVKAKLKIENLQRNIPQLTQVGPVLVTHWGFSGPAILRLSAWGACVLSRTGYKGTLILDFTPDVHIEDVKSILTQHKNKFAKQKVANSYPTEFGLVKRFWKYILGRQGLLGDILWASISKDSLVSVAHMLKHCDFSVKGKSQYKDEFVTAGGVPLSEISLNTMESKIQPRLFFAGEVLNVDGITGGFNFQNAWSGGYIAGTSIGNQAVSAQLDEANSRGQD
;
A
#
# COMPACT_ATOMS: atom_id res chain seq x y z
N MET A 1 13.78 11.58 -29.10
CA MET A 1 13.93 10.80 -27.86
C MET A 1 12.66 9.98 -27.67
N SER A 2 12.81 8.65 -27.79
CA SER A 2 11.71 7.68 -27.92
C SER A 2 11.15 7.32 -26.55
N LEU A 3 9.88 7.68 -26.28
CA LEU A 3 9.15 7.26 -25.09
C LEU A 3 8.63 5.83 -25.29
N SER A 4 9.21 4.90 -24.56
CA SER A 4 8.74 3.52 -24.46
C SER A 4 7.45 3.47 -23.66
N LEU A 5 6.31 3.29 -24.32
CA LEU A 5 5.01 3.03 -23.74
C LEU A 5 4.92 1.56 -23.33
N ALA A 6 4.97 1.30 -22.03
CA ALA A 6 4.68 -0.01 -21.48
C ALA A 6 3.17 -0.33 -21.64
N ARG A 7 2.87 -1.30 -22.49
CA ARG A 7 1.54 -1.87 -22.70
C ARG A 7 1.16 -2.74 -21.51
N PHE A 8 0.13 -2.36 -20.77
CA PHE A 8 -0.57 -3.25 -19.85
C PHE A 8 -1.47 -4.19 -20.66
N ALA A 9 -1.03 -5.42 -20.88
CA ALA A 9 -1.87 -6.50 -21.40
C ALA A 9 -2.24 -7.44 -20.25
N LEU A 10 -3.52 -7.47 -19.90
CA LEU A 10 -4.12 -8.50 -19.04
C LEU A 10 -4.29 -9.78 -19.87
N HIS A 11 -3.49 -10.81 -19.54
CA HIS A 11 -3.72 -12.16 -20.02
C HIS A 11 -4.35 -12.99 -18.89
N SER A 12 -5.63 -13.26 -19.03
CA SER A 12 -6.31 -14.35 -18.32
C SER A 12 -5.97 -15.67 -19.02
N ARG A 13 -5.26 -16.57 -18.36
CA ARG A 13 -5.13 -17.94 -18.78
C ARG A 13 -5.86 -18.84 -17.78
N VAL A 14 -6.87 -19.50 -18.32
CA VAL A 14 -7.56 -20.65 -17.77
C VAL A 14 -6.61 -21.85 -17.87
N PHE A 15 -6.35 -22.56 -16.78
CA PHE A 15 -5.70 -23.86 -16.81
C PHE A 15 -6.77 -24.94 -16.63
N SER A 16 -6.91 -25.77 -17.65
CA SER A 16 -7.63 -27.03 -17.63
C SER A 16 -6.71 -28.16 -17.14
N ASP A 17 -7.25 -28.98 -16.25
CA ASP A 17 -6.63 -30.19 -15.73
C ASP A 17 -6.50 -31.27 -16.83
N VAL A 18 -5.37 -31.92 -16.90
CA VAL A 18 -5.22 -33.25 -17.52
C VAL A 18 -4.48 -34.15 -16.55
N ALA A 19 -5.20 -35.18 -16.09
CA ALA A 19 -4.67 -36.29 -15.34
C ALA A 19 -4.01 -37.29 -16.27
N THR A 20 -2.83 -37.80 -15.90
CA THR A 20 -2.34 -39.11 -16.40
C THR A 20 -1.67 -39.90 -15.30
N THR A 21 -2.20 -41.10 -15.15
CA THR A 21 -1.79 -42.21 -14.32
C THR A 21 -0.49 -42.85 -14.81
N GLY A 22 0.32 -43.35 -13.90
CA GLY A 22 1.49 -44.19 -14.24
C GLY A 22 2.13 -44.84 -13.03
N ASN A 23 1.78 -46.12 -12.86
CA ASN A 23 2.18 -47.07 -11.84
C ASN A 23 3.57 -47.64 -12.15
N SER A 24 4.46 -47.80 -11.16
CA SER A 24 5.31 -49.01 -11.09
C SER A 24 6.09 -49.14 -9.77
N ASN A 25 5.88 -50.31 -9.17
CA ASN A 25 6.58 -50.87 -8.02
C ASN A 25 8.09 -51.07 -8.26
N ARG A 26 8.90 -50.93 -7.22
CA ARG A 26 9.97 -51.88 -6.89
C ARG A 26 10.35 -51.80 -5.41
N ARG A 27 10.13 -52.95 -4.74
CA ARG A 27 10.71 -53.31 -3.42
C ARG A 27 12.20 -53.59 -3.58
N LEU A 28 12.99 -53.27 -2.57
CA LEU A 28 14.16 -54.06 -2.18
C LEU A 28 14.39 -53.93 -0.66
N ILE A 29 14.53 -55.10 -0.07
CA ILE A 29 14.75 -55.45 1.34
C ILE A 29 16.26 -55.53 1.58
N SER A 30 16.79 -55.04 2.73
CA SER A 30 17.94 -55.68 3.41
C SER A 30 18.19 -54.99 4.78
N THR A 31 17.84 -55.68 5.82
CA THR A 31 18.58 -56.31 6.95
C THR A 31 19.49 -55.47 7.83
N ARG A 32 19.03 -55.44 9.07
CA ARG A 32 19.68 -55.43 10.41
C ARG A 32 21.22 -55.36 10.50
N LYS A 33 21.68 -54.50 11.45
CA LYS A 33 22.60 -54.90 12.53
C LYS A 33 22.47 -54.00 13.74
N ASN A 34 22.10 -54.58 14.87
CA ASN A 34 22.16 -54.06 16.21
C ASN A 34 23.62 -53.87 16.65
N ARG A 35 23.95 -52.73 17.27
CA ARG A 35 25.06 -52.66 18.26
C ARG A 35 24.56 -51.82 19.45
N LYS A 36 24.42 -52.49 20.59
CA LYS A 36 24.36 -51.86 21.91
C LYS A 36 25.71 -51.32 22.25
N PHE A 37 25.77 -50.04 22.67
CA PHE A 37 26.82 -49.56 23.55
C PHE A 37 26.15 -48.80 24.67
N SER A 38 26.28 -49.30 25.87
CA SER A 38 25.96 -48.63 27.11
C SER A 38 27.18 -47.78 27.51
N SER A 39 27.01 -46.52 27.77
CA SER A 39 27.83 -45.79 28.74
C SER A 39 26.98 -44.63 29.31
N THR A 40 26.72 -44.78 30.56
CA THR A 40 26.16 -43.78 31.47
C THR A 40 27.08 -42.61 31.56
N ALA A 41 26.64 -41.46 31.08
CA ALA A 41 27.05 -40.16 31.54
C ALA A 41 25.82 -39.24 31.42
N SER A 42 25.19 -38.93 32.54
CA SER A 42 24.20 -37.87 32.65
C SER A 42 24.80 -36.54 32.16
N PRO A 43 24.25 -35.93 31.14
CA PRO A 43 24.58 -34.52 30.90
C PRO A 43 23.90 -33.73 32.01
N ARG A 44 24.69 -33.00 32.80
CA ARG A 44 24.22 -31.88 33.60
C ARG A 44 23.27 -31.07 32.72
N ALA A 45 22.02 -30.99 33.10
CA ALA A 45 21.07 -30.06 32.54
C ALA A 45 21.67 -28.66 32.78
N GLN A 46 22.25 -28.10 31.75
CA GLN A 46 22.44 -26.65 31.68
C GLN A 46 21.03 -26.11 31.61
N ASN A 47 20.60 -25.46 32.69
CA ASN A 47 19.43 -24.62 32.76
C ASN A 47 19.63 -23.52 31.73
N LYS A 48 19.20 -23.73 30.46
CA LYS A 48 19.02 -22.66 29.50
C LYS A 48 17.89 -21.80 30.05
N GLY A 49 18.22 -20.61 30.51
CA GLY A 49 17.22 -19.59 30.77
C GLY A 49 16.26 -19.56 29.57
N SER A 50 14.98 -19.45 29.82
CA SER A 50 13.95 -19.46 28.78
C SER A 50 14.25 -18.29 27.84
N GLU A 51 14.69 -18.58 26.62
CA GLU A 51 14.89 -17.57 25.60
C GLU A 51 13.55 -16.86 25.34
N GLU A 52 13.48 -15.54 25.48
CA GLU A 52 12.28 -14.76 25.22
C GLU A 52 11.78 -14.97 23.78
N LEU A 53 10.46 -14.91 23.59
CA LEU A 53 9.80 -15.14 22.32
C LEU A 53 9.07 -13.88 21.82
N LEU A 54 9.43 -13.42 20.65
CA LEU A 54 8.65 -12.47 19.85
C LEU A 54 7.81 -13.21 18.84
N VAL A 55 6.49 -13.00 18.89
CA VAL A 55 5.59 -13.41 17.83
C VAL A 55 5.19 -12.19 17.00
N VAL A 56 5.40 -12.28 15.68
CA VAL A 56 5.01 -11.26 14.69
C VAL A 56 3.82 -11.78 13.88
N VAL A 57 2.71 -11.07 13.92
CA VAL A 57 1.48 -11.40 13.19
C VAL A 57 1.46 -10.68 11.85
N GLY A 58 1.70 -11.42 10.77
CA GLY A 58 1.73 -10.93 9.39
C GLY A 58 3.15 -10.77 8.86
N ALA A 59 3.48 -11.56 7.84
CA ALA A 59 4.74 -11.47 7.10
C ALA A 59 4.63 -10.53 5.88
N GLY A 60 4.07 -9.34 6.10
CA GLY A 60 4.09 -8.21 5.16
C GLY A 60 5.37 -7.37 5.31
N ALA A 61 5.41 -6.21 4.64
CA ALA A 61 6.54 -5.29 4.69
C ALA A 61 6.96 -4.93 6.12
N ALA A 62 6.01 -4.45 6.94
CA ALA A 62 6.29 -4.03 8.31
C ALA A 62 6.73 -5.20 9.21
N GLY A 63 6.05 -6.36 9.10
CA GLY A 63 6.35 -7.51 9.96
C GLY A 63 7.71 -8.13 9.69
N VAL A 64 8.05 -8.35 8.40
CA VAL A 64 9.38 -8.91 8.04
C VAL A 64 10.49 -7.94 8.42
N TYR A 65 10.32 -6.65 8.11
CA TYR A 65 11.33 -5.62 8.42
C TYR A 65 11.55 -5.45 9.92
N GLY A 66 10.46 -5.44 10.70
CA GLY A 66 10.51 -5.39 12.17
C GLY A 66 11.13 -6.63 12.80
N ALA A 67 10.81 -7.83 12.28
CA ALA A 67 11.43 -9.08 12.74
C ALA A 67 12.95 -9.11 12.48
N ILE A 68 13.39 -8.70 11.29
CA ILE A 68 14.81 -8.55 10.94
C ILE A 68 15.47 -7.60 11.94
N ARG A 69 14.90 -6.42 12.17
CA ARG A 69 15.49 -5.41 13.06
C ARG A 69 15.59 -5.89 14.50
N ALA A 70 14.54 -6.50 15.05
CA ALA A 70 14.53 -7.05 16.41
C ALA A 70 15.62 -8.13 16.58
N LYS A 71 15.71 -9.06 15.63
CA LYS A 71 16.69 -10.15 15.65
C LYS A 71 18.12 -9.65 15.45
N THR A 72 18.33 -8.58 14.70
CA THR A 72 19.65 -7.94 14.54
C THR A 72 20.16 -7.37 15.86
N LEU A 73 19.28 -6.74 16.64
CA LEU A 73 19.65 -6.13 17.93
C LEU A 73 19.75 -7.15 19.06
N ALA A 74 18.85 -8.13 19.07
CA ALA A 74 18.80 -9.19 20.08
C ALA A 74 18.99 -10.56 19.43
N PRO A 75 20.22 -11.00 19.13
CA PRO A 75 20.49 -12.27 18.45
C PRO A 75 19.96 -13.52 19.18
N ASN A 76 19.81 -13.45 20.50
CA ASN A 76 19.28 -14.55 21.33
C ASN A 76 17.75 -14.57 21.42
N LEU A 77 17.06 -13.53 20.96
CA LEU A 77 15.60 -13.47 20.93
C LEU A 77 15.05 -14.48 19.92
N ASN A 78 14.14 -15.35 20.34
CA ASN A 78 13.39 -16.20 19.41
C ASN A 78 12.36 -15.35 18.66
N VAL A 79 12.41 -15.33 17.34
CA VAL A 79 11.49 -14.56 16.51
C VAL A 79 10.71 -15.47 15.58
N VAL A 80 9.38 -15.49 15.75
CA VAL A 80 8.45 -16.29 14.93
C VAL A 80 7.52 -15.35 14.17
N LEU A 81 7.58 -15.42 12.83
CA LEU A 81 6.67 -14.75 11.92
C LEU A 81 5.52 -15.69 11.54
N ILE A 82 4.27 -15.27 11.79
CA ILE A 82 3.08 -16.05 11.47
C ILE A 82 2.33 -15.39 10.32
N GLU A 83 2.15 -16.13 9.21
CA GLU A 83 1.50 -15.66 8.02
C GLU A 83 0.41 -16.63 7.54
N LYS A 84 -0.82 -16.10 7.39
CA LYS A 84 -1.97 -16.88 6.95
C LYS A 84 -1.94 -17.30 5.48
N ALA A 85 -1.19 -16.56 4.65
CA ALA A 85 -1.17 -16.75 3.20
C ALA A 85 0.27 -16.79 2.66
N ARG A 86 0.58 -15.93 1.72
CA ARG A 86 1.93 -15.79 1.13
C ARG A 86 2.63 -14.60 1.75
N PRO A 87 3.88 -14.75 2.22
CA PRO A 87 4.65 -13.63 2.73
C PRO A 87 4.87 -12.58 1.61
N LEU A 88 4.96 -11.31 2.00
CA LEU A 88 5.24 -10.16 1.13
C LEU A 88 4.32 -10.05 -0.10
N ALA A 89 3.09 -10.58 -0.04
CA ALA A 89 2.17 -10.63 -1.17
C ALA A 89 1.82 -9.24 -1.72
N LYS A 90 1.62 -8.23 -0.86
CA LYS A 90 1.39 -6.84 -1.28
C LYS A 90 2.64 -6.20 -1.91
N VAL A 91 3.84 -6.53 -1.41
CA VAL A 91 5.11 -6.10 -2.01
C VAL A 91 5.20 -6.60 -3.44
N LYS A 92 4.85 -7.89 -3.67
CA LYS A 92 4.92 -8.52 -4.99
C LYS A 92 4.10 -7.82 -6.06
N VAL A 93 2.89 -7.37 -5.74
CA VAL A 93 1.95 -6.77 -6.71
C VAL A 93 2.07 -5.26 -6.81
N SER A 94 2.73 -4.61 -5.87
CA SER A 94 2.82 -3.15 -5.78
C SER A 94 3.64 -2.54 -6.92
N GLY A 95 3.33 -1.28 -7.27
CA GLY A 95 4.03 -0.56 -8.32
C GLY A 95 4.00 -1.26 -9.67
N GLY A 96 2.96 -2.04 -9.97
CA GLY A 96 2.85 -2.84 -11.20
C GLY A 96 3.82 -4.04 -11.23
N GLY A 97 4.11 -4.63 -10.08
CA GLY A 97 5.06 -5.75 -9.93
C GLY A 97 6.51 -5.33 -9.78
N ARG A 98 6.79 -4.01 -9.66
CA ARG A 98 8.15 -3.47 -9.49
C ARG A 98 8.51 -3.19 -8.02
N CYS A 99 7.54 -3.05 -7.14
CA CYS A 99 7.64 -2.54 -5.77
C CYS A 99 8.12 -1.08 -5.70
N ASN A 100 7.20 -0.14 -5.51
CA ASN A 100 7.54 1.24 -5.19
C ASN A 100 7.97 1.32 -3.72
N VAL A 101 9.29 1.28 -3.47
CA VAL A 101 9.89 1.11 -2.13
C VAL A 101 9.60 2.30 -1.22
N THR A 102 9.80 3.52 -1.73
CA THR A 102 9.62 4.78 -0.99
C THR A 102 9.53 5.96 -1.96
N ASN A 103 9.62 7.19 -1.46
CA ASN A 103 9.73 8.41 -2.25
C ASN A 103 11.06 9.13 -1.96
N GLY A 104 11.93 9.22 -2.97
CA GLY A 104 13.24 9.81 -2.85
C GLY A 104 13.27 11.35 -2.90
N HIS A 105 12.15 12.00 -3.25
CA HIS A 105 12.04 13.46 -3.25
C HIS A 105 11.49 14.02 -1.93
N CYS A 106 10.76 13.21 -1.16
CA CYS A 106 10.18 13.62 0.12
C CYS A 106 11.06 13.15 1.28
N VAL A 107 12.28 13.73 1.40
CA VAL A 107 13.23 13.34 2.43
C VAL A 107 13.02 14.07 3.76
N GLU A 108 12.46 15.27 3.74
CA GLU A 108 12.14 16.05 4.94
C GLU A 108 10.87 15.52 5.60
N THR A 109 10.92 15.29 6.91
CA THR A 109 9.80 14.71 7.70
C THR A 109 8.50 15.49 7.54
N MET A 110 8.57 16.84 7.53
CA MET A 110 7.37 17.67 7.39
C MET A 110 6.70 17.48 6.02
N MET A 111 7.48 17.50 4.94
CA MET A 111 7.00 17.27 3.58
C MET A 111 6.51 15.83 3.39
N LEU A 112 7.20 14.87 4.00
CA LEU A 112 6.82 13.46 3.95
C LEU A 112 5.46 13.24 4.62
N ALA A 113 5.25 13.77 5.83
CA ALA A 113 4.02 13.62 6.59
C ALA A 113 2.79 14.23 5.88
N GLU A 114 2.94 15.29 5.08
CA GLU A 114 1.85 15.91 4.32
C GLU A 114 1.24 14.99 3.25
N ASN A 115 1.91 13.87 2.92
CA ASN A 115 1.39 12.88 1.99
C ASN A 115 0.52 11.79 2.66
N TYR A 116 0.20 11.95 3.95
CA TYR A 116 -0.65 11.03 4.69
C TYR A 116 -1.99 11.68 5.04
N PRO A 117 -3.09 11.35 4.34
CA PRO A 117 -4.43 11.84 4.68
C PRO A 117 -4.85 11.57 6.12
N ARG A 118 -4.43 10.43 6.72
CA ARG A 118 -4.57 10.10 8.13
C ARG A 118 -3.19 9.91 8.74
N GLY A 119 -2.99 10.43 9.93
CA GLY A 119 -1.71 10.39 10.65
C GLY A 119 -0.74 11.54 10.35
N HIS A 120 -1.05 12.45 9.40
CA HIS A 120 -0.11 13.53 9.02
C HIS A 120 0.31 14.44 10.18
N LYS A 121 -0.52 14.62 11.20
CA LYS A 121 -0.19 15.44 12.36
C LYS A 121 0.78 14.73 13.29
N GLU A 122 0.50 13.47 13.55
CA GLU A 122 1.24 12.62 14.47
C GLU A 122 2.60 12.22 13.88
N LEU A 123 2.66 11.99 12.58
CA LEU A 123 3.88 11.58 11.88
C LEU A 123 4.89 12.72 11.64
N LYS A 124 4.54 13.97 11.91
CA LYS A 124 5.46 15.13 11.83
C LYS A 124 6.58 15.11 12.89
N GLY A 125 6.47 14.25 13.88
CA GLY A 125 7.45 14.11 14.96
C GLY A 125 8.63 13.21 14.62
N ALA A 126 9.05 12.44 15.62
CA ALA A 126 10.24 11.59 15.53
C ALA A 126 10.13 10.39 14.57
N PHE A 127 8.90 9.99 14.20
CA PHE A 127 8.66 8.75 13.47
C PHE A 127 9.52 8.61 12.19
N PHE A 128 9.44 9.58 11.28
CA PHE A 128 10.24 9.56 10.05
C PHE A 128 11.68 10.04 10.24
N ASN A 129 11.97 10.77 11.33
CA ASN A 129 13.36 11.13 11.68
C ASN A 129 14.14 9.90 12.18
N THR A 130 13.46 8.93 12.78
CA THR A 130 14.09 7.69 13.25
C THR A 130 14.42 6.74 12.09
N HIS A 131 13.55 6.66 11.09
CA HIS A 131 13.77 5.84 9.90
C HIS A 131 12.96 6.39 8.72
N GLY A 132 13.56 7.25 7.94
CA GLY A 132 12.96 7.93 6.79
C GLY A 132 13.27 7.28 5.44
N PRO A 133 12.93 7.96 4.33
CA PRO A 133 13.19 7.47 2.98
C PRO A 133 14.67 7.21 2.69
N VAL A 134 15.57 8.08 3.18
CA VAL A 134 17.02 7.93 3.00
C VAL A 134 17.50 6.68 3.72
N ASP A 135 17.09 6.49 4.98
CA ASP A 135 17.46 5.30 5.77
C ASP A 135 16.96 4.01 5.12
N THR A 136 15.72 4.04 4.58
CA THR A 136 15.14 2.92 3.84
C THR A 136 15.94 2.59 2.59
N MET A 137 16.30 3.59 1.79
CA MET A 137 17.10 3.38 0.57
C MET A 137 18.49 2.85 0.91
N THR A 138 19.15 3.42 1.94
CA THR A 138 20.45 2.97 2.44
C THR A 138 20.37 1.52 2.90
N TRP A 139 19.35 1.16 3.69
CA TRP A 139 19.19 -0.21 4.17
C TRP A 139 19.14 -1.22 3.02
N PHE A 140 18.30 -0.96 1.98
CA PHE A 140 18.22 -1.85 0.84
C PHE A 140 19.53 -1.89 0.03
N SER A 141 20.21 -0.76 -0.12
CA SER A 141 21.50 -0.69 -0.83
C SER A 141 22.59 -1.47 -0.10
N ASP A 142 22.66 -1.36 1.23
CA ASP A 142 23.61 -2.10 2.08
C ASP A 142 23.36 -3.62 2.02
N HIS A 143 22.14 -4.03 1.68
CA HIS A 143 21.76 -5.43 1.47
C HIS A 143 21.78 -5.85 -0.02
N GLY A 144 22.51 -5.10 -0.87
CA GLY A 144 22.78 -5.47 -2.24
C GLY A 144 21.67 -5.18 -3.24
N VAL A 145 20.69 -4.32 -2.90
CA VAL A 145 19.62 -3.90 -3.81
C VAL A 145 19.93 -2.55 -4.42
N GLU A 146 20.23 -2.52 -5.70
CA GLU A 146 20.37 -1.27 -6.45
C GLU A 146 18.99 -0.62 -6.67
N LEU A 147 18.86 0.65 -6.27
CA LEU A 147 17.64 1.44 -6.37
C LEU A 147 17.81 2.58 -7.36
N LYS A 148 16.69 2.98 -7.99
CA LYS A 148 16.59 4.18 -8.83
C LYS A 148 15.39 5.01 -8.43
N THR A 149 15.52 6.33 -8.51
CA THR A 149 14.42 7.29 -8.31
C THR A 149 13.92 7.75 -9.67
N GLU A 150 12.61 7.67 -9.90
CA GLU A 150 11.94 8.23 -11.09
C GLU A 150 11.67 9.73 -10.92
N ASP A 151 11.35 10.44 -12.00
CA ASP A 151 11.16 11.91 -12.02
C ASP A 151 10.08 12.41 -11.06
N ASP A 152 9.14 11.58 -10.66
CA ASP A 152 8.09 11.89 -9.69
C ASP A 152 8.43 11.47 -8.24
N GLY A 153 9.68 11.12 -7.99
CA GLY A 153 10.21 10.73 -6.69
C GLY A 153 10.00 9.27 -6.30
N ARG A 154 9.26 8.49 -7.08
CA ARG A 154 9.07 7.06 -6.78
C ARG A 154 10.37 6.29 -6.88
N VAL A 155 10.64 5.44 -5.89
CA VAL A 155 11.86 4.64 -5.82
C VAL A 155 11.56 3.19 -6.15
N PHE A 156 12.30 2.63 -7.10
CA PHE A 156 12.17 1.24 -7.54
C PHE A 156 13.52 0.54 -7.58
N PRO A 157 13.58 -0.81 -7.47
CA PRO A 157 14.80 -1.54 -7.79
C PRO A 157 15.15 -1.34 -9.27
N VAL A 158 16.44 -1.23 -9.56
CA VAL A 158 16.95 -1.08 -10.95
C VAL A 158 16.49 -2.23 -11.82
N SER A 159 16.37 -3.43 -11.27
CA SER A 159 15.83 -4.64 -11.92
C SER A 159 14.39 -4.50 -12.43
N ASN A 160 13.63 -3.48 -11.97
CA ASN A 160 12.19 -3.32 -12.19
C ASN A 160 11.35 -4.55 -11.77
N SER A 161 11.82 -5.33 -10.81
CA SER A 161 11.14 -6.51 -10.29
C SER A 161 10.99 -6.43 -8.78
N SER A 162 9.77 -6.59 -8.29
CA SER A 162 9.49 -6.71 -6.85
C SER A 162 10.16 -7.92 -6.20
N SER A 163 10.52 -8.94 -7.00
CA SER A 163 11.24 -10.10 -6.50
C SER A 163 12.57 -9.72 -5.86
N THR A 164 13.30 -8.73 -6.39
CA THR A 164 14.55 -8.25 -5.81
C THR A 164 14.39 -7.79 -4.36
N ILE A 165 13.32 -7.04 -4.08
CA ILE A 165 12.98 -6.59 -2.71
C ILE A 165 12.57 -7.77 -1.83
N ILE A 166 11.76 -8.68 -2.37
CA ILE A 166 11.29 -9.86 -1.66
C ILE A 166 12.45 -10.79 -1.29
N ASP A 167 13.31 -11.09 -2.26
CA ASP A 167 14.46 -11.99 -2.09
C ASP A 167 15.47 -11.42 -1.08
N CYS A 168 15.73 -10.11 -1.11
CA CYS A 168 16.54 -9.40 -0.12
C CYS A 168 15.99 -9.60 1.30
N LEU A 169 14.71 -9.25 1.53
CA LEU A 169 14.07 -9.36 2.84
C LEU A 169 14.01 -10.81 3.36
N MET A 170 13.68 -11.76 2.48
CA MET A 170 13.58 -13.17 2.87
C MET A 170 14.96 -13.79 3.15
N SER A 171 15.98 -13.44 2.37
CA SER A 171 17.35 -13.91 2.60
C SER A 171 17.89 -13.40 3.93
N GLU A 172 17.69 -12.11 4.23
CA GLU A 172 18.13 -11.52 5.48
C GLU A 172 17.39 -12.10 6.69
N SER A 173 16.05 -12.26 6.58
CA SER A 173 15.23 -12.94 7.61
C SER A 173 15.74 -14.37 7.89
N THR A 174 16.07 -15.12 6.85
CA THR A 174 16.61 -16.50 6.97
C THR A 174 18.01 -16.50 7.56
N ARG A 175 18.89 -15.58 7.11
CA ARG A 175 20.28 -15.45 7.60
C ARG A 175 20.32 -15.20 9.10
N LEU A 176 19.39 -14.39 9.62
CA LEU A 176 19.28 -14.08 11.05
C LEU A 176 18.57 -15.18 11.85
N GLY A 177 18.00 -16.20 11.22
CA GLY A 177 17.30 -17.29 11.90
C GLY A 177 15.89 -16.93 12.37
N VAL A 178 15.21 -15.99 11.69
CA VAL A 178 13.78 -15.72 11.92
C VAL A 178 12.94 -16.89 11.41
N SER A 179 12.09 -17.46 12.27
CA SER A 179 11.24 -18.60 11.95
C SER A 179 9.95 -18.15 11.24
N LEU A 180 9.83 -18.39 9.94
CA LEU A 180 8.61 -18.10 9.19
C LEU A 180 7.65 -19.29 9.16
N GLN A 181 6.46 -19.08 9.70
CA GLN A 181 5.37 -20.06 9.71
C GLN A 181 4.22 -19.60 8.82
N THR A 182 4.12 -20.18 7.65
CA THR A 182 3.04 -19.89 6.68
C THR A 182 1.83 -20.82 6.86
N ARG A 183 0.67 -20.40 6.29
CA ARG A 183 -0.62 -21.13 6.40
C ARG A 183 -1.08 -21.31 7.85
N LYS A 184 -0.63 -20.43 8.73
CA LYS A 184 -1.06 -20.32 10.12
C LYS A 184 -1.63 -18.94 10.39
N ALA A 185 -2.59 -18.84 11.28
CA ALA A 185 -3.25 -17.60 11.63
C ALA A 185 -3.38 -17.49 13.16
N VAL A 186 -2.91 -16.36 13.74
CA VAL A 186 -3.19 -16.05 15.14
C VAL A 186 -4.65 -15.59 15.22
N ILE A 187 -5.51 -16.36 15.88
CA ILE A 187 -6.95 -16.09 15.95
C ILE A 187 -7.40 -15.49 17.28
N THR A 188 -6.64 -15.75 18.36
CA THR A 188 -6.87 -15.18 19.68
C THR A 188 -5.58 -14.68 20.28
N ALA A 189 -5.70 -13.61 21.08
CA ALA A 189 -4.61 -13.07 21.88
C ALA A 189 -5.17 -12.54 23.19
N SER A 190 -4.60 -12.93 24.32
CA SER A 190 -4.93 -12.42 25.64
C SER A 190 -3.67 -12.21 26.48
N PRO A 191 -3.61 -11.15 27.32
CA PRO A 191 -2.53 -11.01 28.28
C PRO A 191 -2.63 -12.10 29.35
N THR A 192 -1.49 -12.51 29.91
CA THR A 192 -1.37 -13.40 31.07
C THR A 192 -0.96 -12.61 32.31
N ASP A 193 -1.20 -13.16 33.51
CA ASP A 193 -0.79 -12.54 34.77
C ASP A 193 0.73 -12.30 34.86
N GLY A 194 1.51 -13.06 34.10
CA GLY A 194 2.97 -12.92 33.99
C GLY A 194 3.44 -11.85 33.00
N GLY A 195 2.53 -11.04 32.43
CA GLY A 195 2.85 -9.97 31.47
C GLY A 195 3.23 -10.48 30.08
N LYS A 196 2.98 -11.77 29.77
CA LYS A 196 3.11 -12.39 28.45
C LYS A 196 1.78 -12.40 27.70
N PHE A 197 1.79 -12.91 26.48
CA PHE A 197 0.61 -13.09 25.64
C PHE A 197 0.35 -14.56 25.37
N LEU A 198 -0.84 -15.03 25.70
CA LEU A 198 -1.33 -16.35 25.26
C LEU A 198 -2.00 -16.20 23.91
N LEU A 199 -1.41 -16.83 22.88
CA LEU A 199 -1.82 -16.73 21.49
C LEU A 199 -2.40 -18.07 21.02
N GLY A 200 -3.63 -18.05 20.49
CA GLY A 200 -4.21 -19.19 19.78
C GLY A 200 -3.88 -19.11 18.30
N ILE A 201 -3.18 -20.11 17.80
CA ILE A 201 -2.69 -20.20 16.42
C ILE A 201 -3.42 -21.32 15.70
N GLU A 202 -4.21 -20.97 14.70
CA GLU A 202 -4.91 -21.92 13.84
C GLU A 202 -4.03 -22.38 12.68
N LYS A 203 -3.96 -23.69 12.46
CA LYS A 203 -3.46 -24.32 11.22
C LYS A 203 -4.62 -24.62 10.29
N ARG A 204 -4.50 -24.26 9.01
CA ARG A 204 -5.55 -24.55 8.03
C ARG A 204 -5.68 -26.04 7.67
N THR A 205 -4.60 -26.82 7.79
CA THR A 205 -4.64 -28.22 7.36
C THR A 205 -3.60 -29.05 8.12
N PRO A 206 -4.00 -30.05 8.91
CA PRO A 206 -5.36 -30.27 9.44
C PRO A 206 -5.80 -29.11 10.35
N SER A 207 -7.12 -28.83 10.44
CA SER A 207 -7.63 -27.78 11.32
C SER A 207 -7.32 -28.14 12.78
N SER A 208 -6.44 -27.37 13.39
CA SER A 208 -6.04 -27.50 14.78
C SER A 208 -5.61 -26.14 15.32
N VAL A 209 -5.90 -25.87 16.58
CA VAL A 209 -5.43 -24.68 17.28
C VAL A 209 -4.34 -25.09 18.25
N GLU A 210 -3.18 -24.46 18.16
CA GLU A 210 -2.10 -24.56 19.14
C GLU A 210 -2.03 -23.28 19.95
N TYR A 211 -1.67 -23.38 21.23
CA TYR A 211 -1.49 -22.23 22.09
C TYR A 211 -0.02 -22.00 22.36
N VAL A 212 0.43 -20.74 22.25
CA VAL A 212 1.82 -20.32 22.44
C VAL A 212 1.84 -19.12 23.35
N GLU A 213 2.72 -19.14 24.36
CA GLU A 213 3.02 -17.95 25.17
C GLU A 213 4.15 -17.16 24.53
N ALA A 214 3.97 -15.86 24.33
CA ALA A 214 4.95 -14.94 23.77
C ALA A 214 5.27 -13.81 24.77
N ASP A 215 6.52 -13.42 24.86
CA ASP A 215 6.97 -12.31 25.68
C ASP A 215 6.68 -10.96 25.00
N TYR A 216 6.77 -10.93 23.68
CA TYR A 216 6.49 -9.77 22.85
C TYR A 216 5.53 -10.14 21.72
N LEU A 217 4.63 -9.21 21.40
CA LEU A 217 3.70 -9.36 20.30
C LEU A 217 3.77 -8.16 19.37
N LEU A 218 4.08 -8.37 18.08
CA LEU A 218 4.02 -7.34 17.03
C LEU A 218 2.87 -7.66 16.07
N ILE A 219 1.85 -6.80 16.03
CA ILE A 219 0.74 -6.90 15.06
C ILE A 219 1.08 -6.05 13.84
N ALA A 220 1.43 -6.73 12.72
CA ALA A 220 1.80 -6.14 11.43
C ALA A 220 0.99 -6.73 10.26
N SER A 221 -0.28 -7.00 10.51
CA SER A 221 -1.20 -7.75 9.63
C SER A 221 -1.73 -6.96 8.43
N GLY A 222 -1.29 -5.70 8.26
CA GLY A 222 -1.87 -4.79 7.28
C GLY A 222 -3.36 -4.54 7.54
N ASN A 223 -4.16 -4.32 6.50
CA ASN A 223 -5.62 -4.11 6.60
C ASN A 223 -6.44 -5.40 6.80
N GLY A 224 -5.83 -6.45 7.31
CA GLY A 224 -6.52 -7.72 7.56
C GLY A 224 -7.47 -7.65 8.76
N LYS A 225 -8.73 -8.05 8.59
CA LYS A 225 -9.74 -8.10 9.68
C LYS A 225 -9.25 -8.81 10.93
N GLN A 226 -8.40 -9.81 10.77
CA GLN A 226 -7.82 -10.56 11.87
C GLN A 226 -6.94 -9.69 12.78
N GLY A 227 -6.11 -8.80 12.23
CA GLY A 227 -5.30 -7.89 13.04
C GLY A 227 -6.15 -6.91 13.84
N TYR A 228 -7.23 -6.40 13.27
CA TYR A 228 -8.18 -5.56 13.97
C TYR A 228 -8.90 -6.33 15.10
N SER A 229 -9.27 -7.59 14.85
CA SER A 229 -9.87 -8.44 15.89
C SER A 229 -8.90 -8.69 17.05
N LEU A 230 -7.63 -8.98 16.78
CA LEU A 230 -6.61 -9.16 17.82
C LEU A 230 -6.36 -7.87 18.61
N ALA A 231 -6.28 -6.72 17.93
CA ALA A 231 -6.13 -5.43 18.58
C ALA A 231 -7.33 -5.15 19.54
N SER A 232 -8.56 -5.43 19.09
CA SER A 232 -9.75 -5.29 19.93
C SER A 232 -9.77 -6.23 21.13
N GLN A 233 -9.32 -7.48 20.99
CA GLN A 233 -9.18 -8.45 22.10
C GLN A 233 -8.17 -7.95 23.15
N LEU A 234 -7.18 -7.16 22.73
CA LEU A 234 -6.15 -6.58 23.57
C LEU A 234 -6.50 -5.15 24.09
N GLY A 235 -7.76 -4.73 23.92
CA GLY A 235 -8.30 -3.50 24.49
C GLY A 235 -8.19 -2.26 23.61
N HIS A 236 -7.71 -2.39 22.36
CA HIS A 236 -7.63 -1.27 21.43
C HIS A 236 -8.96 -0.98 20.72
N SER A 237 -9.21 0.29 20.47
CA SER A 237 -10.29 0.71 19.60
C SER A 237 -9.90 0.57 18.11
N ILE A 238 -10.91 0.47 17.26
CA ILE A 238 -10.70 0.40 15.81
C ILE A 238 -11.53 1.48 15.13
N VAL A 239 -10.87 2.39 14.44
CA VAL A 239 -11.53 3.28 13.48
C VAL A 239 -11.96 2.46 12.28
N ASP A 240 -13.26 2.52 11.93
CA ASP A 240 -13.83 1.69 10.86
C ASP A 240 -13.01 1.77 9.56
N PRO A 241 -12.50 0.63 9.09
CA PRO A 241 -11.70 0.61 7.87
C PRO A 241 -12.56 0.87 6.64
N VAL A 242 -12.15 1.84 5.83
CA VAL A 242 -12.79 2.20 4.56
C VAL A 242 -11.76 2.21 3.43
N PRO A 243 -12.17 1.94 2.18
CA PRO A 243 -11.31 2.03 1.01
C PRO A 243 -10.61 3.37 0.87
N SER A 244 -9.34 3.33 0.48
CA SER A 244 -8.51 4.45 0.06
C SER A 244 -7.84 4.13 -1.28
N LEU A 245 -7.45 5.14 -2.06
CA LEU A 245 -6.79 4.97 -3.37
C LEU A 245 -7.61 4.16 -4.39
N PHE A 246 -8.84 4.58 -4.66
CA PHE A 246 -9.74 3.88 -5.59
C PHE A 246 -10.12 4.71 -6.83
N THR A 247 -10.48 4.02 -7.90
CA THR A 247 -11.04 4.58 -9.14
C THR A 247 -12.47 5.06 -8.91
N PHE A 248 -12.82 6.26 -9.38
CA PHE A 248 -14.19 6.76 -9.36
C PHE A 248 -15.04 6.12 -10.45
N LYS A 249 -16.20 5.55 -10.07
CA LYS A 249 -17.18 5.02 -10.99
C LYS A 249 -17.99 6.17 -11.59
N ILE A 250 -17.98 6.27 -12.93
CA ILE A 250 -18.77 7.20 -13.72
C ILE A 250 -19.65 6.39 -14.67
N GLU A 251 -20.95 6.64 -14.64
CA GLU A 251 -21.91 5.95 -15.53
C GLU A 251 -22.11 6.78 -16.80
N ASP A 252 -21.15 6.70 -17.70
CA ASP A 252 -21.16 7.36 -19.01
C ASP A 252 -20.59 6.39 -20.05
N PRO A 253 -21.46 5.77 -20.89
CA PRO A 253 -21.03 4.82 -21.91
C PRO A 253 -20.05 5.41 -22.93
N GLN A 254 -20.25 6.68 -23.33
CA GLN A 254 -19.35 7.35 -24.28
C GLN A 254 -17.96 7.60 -23.68
N LEU A 255 -17.88 7.86 -22.37
CA LEU A 255 -16.62 7.93 -21.66
C LEU A 255 -15.95 6.56 -21.57
N ALA A 256 -16.71 5.49 -21.35
CA ALA A 256 -16.17 4.12 -21.29
C ALA A 256 -15.49 3.70 -22.60
N ASP A 257 -16.00 4.15 -23.75
CA ASP A 257 -15.40 3.92 -25.07
C ASP A 257 -14.04 4.61 -25.23
N LEU A 258 -13.71 5.57 -24.36
CA LEU A 258 -12.44 6.27 -24.32
C LEU A 258 -11.40 5.59 -23.40
N SER A 259 -11.71 4.42 -22.86
CA SER A 259 -10.80 3.69 -21.97
C SER A 259 -9.40 3.55 -22.57
N GLY A 260 -8.38 3.75 -21.71
CA GLY A 260 -6.98 3.78 -22.08
C GLY A 260 -6.43 5.16 -22.42
N ILE A 261 -7.26 6.20 -22.55
CA ILE A 261 -6.77 7.57 -22.74
C ILE A 261 -6.20 8.08 -21.42
N THR A 262 -4.97 8.60 -21.50
CA THR A 262 -4.30 9.28 -20.38
C THR A 262 -4.09 10.75 -20.70
N PHE A 263 -4.43 11.59 -19.73
CA PHE A 263 -4.11 13.01 -19.75
C PHE A 263 -2.93 13.23 -18.81
N PRO A 264 -1.80 13.78 -19.29
CA PRO A 264 -0.60 13.93 -18.46
C PRO A 264 -0.77 14.94 -17.32
N LYS A 265 -1.60 15.96 -17.52
CA LYS A 265 -1.85 17.01 -16.54
C LYS A 265 -3.31 17.48 -16.60
N VAL A 266 -4.03 17.26 -15.53
CA VAL A 266 -5.42 17.70 -15.33
C VAL A 266 -5.54 18.26 -13.92
N LYS A 267 -6.28 19.36 -13.77
CA LYS A 267 -6.70 19.82 -12.44
C LYS A 267 -8.05 19.19 -12.12
N ALA A 268 -8.05 18.30 -11.16
CA ALA A 268 -9.22 17.55 -10.72
C ALA A 268 -9.70 18.07 -9.36
N LYS A 269 -10.99 18.38 -9.26
CA LYS A 269 -11.63 18.82 -8.01
C LYS A 269 -12.80 17.91 -7.69
N LEU A 270 -12.84 17.39 -6.46
CA LEU A 270 -13.95 16.60 -5.95
C LEU A 270 -14.83 17.46 -5.06
N LYS A 271 -16.13 17.56 -5.41
CA LYS A 271 -17.17 18.14 -4.56
C LYS A 271 -17.98 17.02 -3.94
N ILE A 272 -18.11 17.06 -2.61
CA ILE A 272 -18.91 16.11 -1.82
C ILE A 272 -20.00 16.94 -1.14
N GLU A 273 -21.24 16.48 -1.24
CA GLU A 273 -22.38 17.14 -0.60
C GLU A 273 -22.25 17.10 0.93
N ASN A 274 -22.73 18.13 1.58
CA ASN A 274 -22.75 18.27 3.06
C ASN A 274 -21.36 18.19 3.72
N LEU A 275 -20.31 18.58 2.99
CA LEU A 275 -18.96 18.65 3.55
C LEU A 275 -18.87 19.77 4.61
N GLN A 276 -18.77 19.44 5.90
CA GLN A 276 -18.73 20.40 7.01
C GLN A 276 -17.43 21.21 7.08
N ARG A 277 -16.34 20.72 6.50
CA ARG A 277 -15.02 21.37 6.49
C ARG A 277 -14.45 21.39 5.07
N ASN A 278 -13.84 22.51 4.72
CA ASN A 278 -13.05 22.59 3.49
C ASN A 278 -11.81 21.70 3.63
N ILE A 279 -11.61 20.78 2.68
CA ILE A 279 -10.43 19.95 2.56
C ILE A 279 -9.71 20.41 1.28
N PRO A 280 -8.65 21.23 1.38
CA PRO A 280 -7.95 21.79 0.21
C PRO A 280 -7.44 20.70 -0.73
N GLN A 281 -7.04 19.54 -0.19
CA GLN A 281 -6.51 18.41 -0.92
C GLN A 281 -7.56 17.68 -1.80
N LEU A 282 -8.86 18.02 -1.70
CA LEU A 282 -9.88 17.62 -2.68
C LEU A 282 -9.75 18.36 -4.02
N THR A 283 -8.67 19.10 -4.22
CA THR A 283 -8.21 19.60 -5.51
C THR A 283 -6.79 19.06 -5.75
N GLN A 284 -6.60 18.34 -6.85
CA GLN A 284 -5.32 17.71 -7.22
C GLN A 284 -4.97 18.08 -8.67
N VAL A 285 -3.66 18.21 -8.95
CA VAL A 285 -3.15 18.38 -10.31
C VAL A 285 -2.24 17.21 -10.64
N GLY A 286 -2.42 16.59 -11.79
CA GLY A 286 -1.59 15.48 -12.23
C GLY A 286 -2.24 14.59 -13.28
N PRO A 287 -1.64 13.44 -13.58
CA PRO A 287 -2.16 12.53 -14.60
C PRO A 287 -3.53 11.93 -14.21
N VAL A 288 -4.41 11.85 -15.21
CA VAL A 288 -5.73 11.22 -15.13
C VAL A 288 -5.86 10.18 -16.23
N LEU A 289 -6.37 9.00 -15.88
CA LEU A 289 -6.60 7.87 -16.79
C LEU A 289 -8.09 7.62 -16.93
N VAL A 290 -8.59 7.51 -18.16
CA VAL A 290 -9.93 6.98 -18.44
C VAL A 290 -9.90 5.45 -18.41
N THR A 291 -10.81 4.86 -17.66
CA THR A 291 -11.00 3.40 -17.58
C THR A 291 -12.41 3.02 -18.02
N HIS A 292 -12.69 1.75 -18.20
CA HIS A 292 -14.06 1.26 -18.47
C HIS A 292 -15.08 1.60 -17.38
N TRP A 293 -14.61 1.91 -16.17
CA TRP A 293 -15.46 2.23 -15.01
C TRP A 293 -15.63 3.73 -14.77
N GLY A 294 -14.75 4.56 -15.34
CA GLY A 294 -14.68 5.99 -15.12
C GLY A 294 -13.24 6.49 -15.02
N PHE A 295 -12.91 7.31 -14.04
CA PHE A 295 -11.61 7.95 -13.92
C PHE A 295 -10.73 7.34 -12.85
N SER A 296 -9.45 7.14 -13.21
CA SER A 296 -8.34 6.69 -12.36
C SER A 296 -7.10 7.55 -12.61
N GLY A 297 -5.94 7.08 -12.22
CA GLY A 297 -4.66 7.77 -12.34
C GLY A 297 -4.29 8.56 -11.08
N PRO A 298 -3.03 9.03 -10.98
CA PRO A 298 -2.48 9.61 -9.76
C PRO A 298 -3.31 10.72 -9.14
N ALA A 299 -3.85 11.66 -9.94
CA ALA A 299 -4.67 12.75 -9.42
C ALA A 299 -5.98 12.24 -8.79
N ILE A 300 -6.64 11.28 -9.43
CA ILE A 300 -7.89 10.68 -8.95
C ILE A 300 -7.66 9.84 -7.69
N LEU A 301 -6.60 9.03 -7.68
CA LEU A 301 -6.26 8.21 -6.52
C LEU A 301 -5.93 9.07 -5.29
N ARG A 302 -5.24 10.21 -5.48
CA ARG A 302 -5.02 11.17 -4.39
C ARG A 302 -6.33 11.80 -3.89
N LEU A 303 -7.23 12.20 -4.79
CA LEU A 303 -8.57 12.68 -4.40
C LEU A 303 -9.34 11.66 -3.59
N SER A 304 -9.35 10.39 -4.02
CA SER A 304 -10.05 9.31 -3.32
C SER A 304 -9.45 9.04 -1.94
N ALA A 305 -8.12 9.14 -1.79
CA ALA A 305 -7.46 9.00 -0.51
C ALA A 305 -7.85 10.10 0.49
N TRP A 306 -7.76 11.36 0.08
CA TRP A 306 -8.17 12.50 0.93
C TRP A 306 -9.66 12.50 1.23
N GLY A 307 -10.48 12.07 0.29
CA GLY A 307 -11.94 11.98 0.42
C GLY A 307 -12.46 10.69 1.09
N ALA A 308 -11.63 9.68 1.36
CA ALA A 308 -12.04 8.32 1.69
C ALA A 308 -13.12 8.24 2.79
N CYS A 309 -12.84 8.83 3.97
CA CYS A 309 -13.76 8.80 5.11
C CYS A 309 -15.07 9.58 4.88
N VAL A 310 -15.02 10.67 4.09
CA VAL A 310 -16.22 11.44 3.78
C VAL A 310 -17.05 10.76 2.71
N LEU A 311 -16.39 10.26 1.65
CA LEU A 311 -17.04 9.52 0.58
C LEU A 311 -17.72 8.24 1.07
N SER A 312 -17.14 7.53 2.04
CA SER A 312 -17.77 6.33 2.61
C SER A 312 -19.13 6.63 3.23
N ARG A 313 -19.29 7.80 3.88
CA ARG A 313 -20.55 8.25 4.49
C ARG A 313 -21.62 8.64 3.47
N THR A 314 -21.21 9.03 2.26
CA THR A 314 -22.13 9.41 1.16
C THR A 314 -22.35 8.27 0.16
N GLY A 315 -21.95 7.03 0.49
CA GLY A 315 -22.00 5.90 -0.42
C GLY A 315 -21.09 6.08 -1.64
N TYR A 316 -19.97 6.79 -1.47
CA TYR A 316 -18.98 7.11 -2.50
C TYR A 316 -19.54 7.97 -3.65
N LYS A 317 -20.52 8.83 -3.36
CA LYS A 317 -21.14 9.75 -4.33
C LYS A 317 -20.55 11.16 -4.20
N GLY A 318 -20.51 11.86 -5.32
CA GLY A 318 -20.01 13.23 -5.40
C GLY A 318 -19.97 13.74 -6.84
N THR A 319 -19.43 14.95 -7.02
CA THR A 319 -19.20 15.54 -8.35
C THR A 319 -17.70 15.73 -8.56
N LEU A 320 -17.16 15.09 -9.60
CA LEU A 320 -15.79 15.27 -10.05
C LEU A 320 -15.77 16.35 -11.14
N ILE A 321 -14.97 17.38 -10.97
CA ILE A 321 -14.78 18.47 -11.93
C ILE A 321 -13.36 18.38 -12.45
N LEU A 322 -13.22 18.30 -13.78
CA LEU A 322 -11.95 18.21 -14.47
C LEU A 322 -11.68 19.43 -15.34
N ASP A 323 -10.50 20.03 -15.17
CA ASP A 323 -9.93 21.03 -16.03
C ASP A 323 -8.81 20.36 -16.85
N PHE A 324 -9.05 20.17 -18.14
CA PHE A 324 -8.13 19.50 -19.05
C PHE A 324 -7.03 20.41 -19.61
N THR A 325 -7.10 21.70 -19.34
CA THR A 325 -6.14 22.72 -19.77
C THR A 325 -5.69 23.57 -18.57
N PRO A 326 -5.14 22.96 -17.48
CA PRO A 326 -4.94 23.66 -16.20
C PRO A 326 -3.99 24.85 -16.26
N ASP A 327 -3.06 24.85 -17.21
CA ASP A 327 -2.05 25.90 -17.37
C ASP A 327 -2.51 27.06 -18.29
N VAL A 328 -3.70 26.95 -18.91
CA VAL A 328 -4.23 27.95 -19.84
C VAL A 328 -5.40 28.67 -19.20
N HIS A 329 -5.39 30.02 -19.19
CA HIS A 329 -6.52 30.78 -18.68
C HIS A 329 -7.74 30.63 -19.59
N ILE A 330 -8.96 30.75 -19.05
CA ILE A 330 -10.21 30.57 -19.82
C ILE A 330 -10.31 31.50 -21.03
N GLU A 331 -9.84 32.74 -20.91
CA GLU A 331 -9.87 33.71 -22.01
C GLU A 331 -8.90 33.32 -23.13
N ASP A 332 -7.74 32.75 -22.77
CA ASP A 332 -6.79 32.22 -23.76
C ASP A 332 -7.35 30.98 -24.47
N VAL A 333 -8.06 30.09 -23.75
CA VAL A 333 -8.76 28.95 -24.36
C VAL A 333 -9.79 29.44 -25.40
N LYS A 334 -10.57 30.47 -25.07
CA LYS A 334 -11.54 31.10 -26.01
C LYS A 334 -10.83 31.72 -27.21
N SER A 335 -9.71 32.41 -26.98
CA SER A 335 -8.90 33.05 -28.03
C SER A 335 -8.34 31.98 -29.00
N ILE A 336 -7.72 30.90 -28.47
CA ILE A 336 -7.19 29.79 -29.27
C ILE A 336 -8.30 29.16 -30.12
N LEU A 337 -9.46 28.85 -29.53
CA LEU A 337 -10.60 28.32 -30.28
C LEU A 337 -11.08 29.24 -31.38
N THR A 338 -11.13 30.55 -31.13
CA THR A 338 -11.53 31.56 -32.10
C THR A 338 -10.53 31.69 -33.26
N GLN A 339 -9.24 31.68 -32.96
CA GLN A 339 -8.17 31.69 -33.96
C GLN A 339 -8.22 30.43 -34.81
N HIS A 340 -8.43 29.27 -34.17
CA HIS A 340 -8.55 28.00 -34.86
C HIS A 340 -9.76 27.96 -35.79
N LYS A 341 -10.92 28.49 -35.36
CA LYS A 341 -12.11 28.67 -36.19
C LYS A 341 -11.81 29.47 -37.44
N ASN A 342 -11.15 30.63 -37.29
CA ASN A 342 -10.82 31.51 -38.42
C ASN A 342 -9.85 30.84 -39.40
N LYS A 343 -8.82 30.15 -38.88
CA LYS A 343 -7.81 29.48 -39.68
C LYS A 343 -8.35 28.28 -40.44
N PHE A 344 -9.26 27.51 -39.83
CA PHE A 344 -9.76 26.24 -40.35
C PHE A 344 -11.28 26.27 -40.68
N ALA A 345 -11.82 27.45 -41.06
CA ALA A 345 -13.23 27.69 -41.24
C ALA A 345 -13.97 26.64 -42.08
N LYS A 346 -13.33 26.11 -43.12
CA LYS A 346 -13.89 25.10 -44.05
C LYS A 346 -13.73 23.65 -43.58
N GLN A 347 -13.08 23.41 -42.46
CA GLN A 347 -12.89 22.06 -41.92
C GLN A 347 -14.02 21.68 -40.95
N LYS A 348 -14.32 20.39 -40.86
CA LYS A 348 -15.23 19.83 -39.84
C LYS A 348 -14.65 19.96 -38.46
N VAL A 349 -15.42 20.46 -37.52
CA VAL A 349 -15.00 20.67 -36.12
C VAL A 349 -14.53 19.35 -35.48
N ALA A 350 -15.19 18.24 -35.77
CA ALA A 350 -14.82 16.92 -35.28
C ALA A 350 -13.46 16.39 -35.79
N ASN A 351 -12.92 16.99 -36.87
CA ASN A 351 -11.68 16.52 -37.49
C ASN A 351 -10.48 17.45 -37.30
N SER A 352 -10.73 18.72 -36.94
CA SER A 352 -9.71 19.73 -36.73
C SER A 352 -9.93 20.38 -35.36
N TYR A 353 -8.91 20.43 -34.54
CA TYR A 353 -8.94 21.02 -33.22
C TYR A 353 -7.56 21.59 -32.83
N PRO A 354 -7.49 22.54 -31.91
CA PRO A 354 -6.22 23.10 -31.45
C PRO A 354 -5.32 22.01 -30.84
N THR A 355 -4.13 21.84 -31.40
CA THR A 355 -3.12 20.89 -30.89
C THR A 355 -2.48 21.34 -29.58
N GLU A 356 -2.54 22.63 -29.32
CA GLU A 356 -2.03 23.32 -28.14
C GLU A 356 -2.65 22.78 -26.84
N PHE A 357 -3.85 22.24 -26.90
CA PHE A 357 -4.52 21.63 -25.74
C PHE A 357 -4.00 20.25 -25.39
N GLY A 358 -3.17 19.64 -26.24
CA GLY A 358 -2.63 18.29 -26.01
C GLY A 358 -3.68 17.17 -25.93
N LEU A 359 -4.89 17.42 -26.45
CA LEU A 359 -6.01 16.48 -26.42
C LEU A 359 -5.90 15.46 -27.55
N VAL A 360 -6.42 14.25 -27.30
CA VAL A 360 -6.56 13.24 -28.36
C VAL A 360 -7.89 13.40 -29.09
N LYS A 361 -7.90 13.11 -30.40
CA LYS A 361 -9.08 13.30 -31.27
C LYS A 361 -10.36 12.62 -30.75
N ARG A 362 -10.25 11.42 -30.18
CA ARG A 362 -11.44 10.72 -29.62
C ARG A 362 -12.05 11.50 -28.46
N PHE A 363 -11.23 12.06 -27.59
CA PHE A 363 -11.70 12.86 -26.46
C PHE A 363 -12.27 14.20 -26.93
N TRP A 364 -11.65 14.86 -27.92
CA TRP A 364 -12.21 16.06 -28.54
C TRP A 364 -13.65 15.83 -29.05
N LYS A 365 -13.86 14.72 -29.79
CA LYS A 365 -15.21 14.34 -30.26
C LYS A 365 -16.19 14.12 -29.10
N TYR A 366 -15.75 13.54 -28.01
CA TYR A 366 -16.57 13.35 -26.82
C TYR A 366 -17.01 14.72 -26.22
N ILE A 367 -16.11 15.69 -26.10
CA ILE A 367 -16.43 17.05 -25.65
C ILE A 367 -17.45 17.71 -26.58
N LEU A 368 -17.27 17.60 -27.88
CA LEU A 368 -18.23 18.12 -28.87
C LEU A 368 -19.60 17.42 -28.73
N GLY A 369 -19.63 16.12 -28.52
CA GLY A 369 -20.86 15.35 -28.30
C GLY A 369 -21.65 15.83 -27.10
N ARG A 370 -20.98 16.11 -25.99
CA ARG A 370 -21.62 16.69 -24.80
C ARG A 370 -22.17 18.11 -25.02
N GLN A 371 -21.74 18.79 -26.08
CA GLN A 371 -22.23 20.13 -26.48
C GLN A 371 -23.23 20.08 -27.68
N GLY A 372 -23.60 18.88 -28.13
CA GLY A 372 -24.48 18.73 -29.30
C GLY A 372 -23.84 19.14 -30.64
N LEU A 373 -22.51 19.23 -30.69
CA LEU A 373 -21.76 19.72 -31.86
C LEU A 373 -21.15 18.55 -32.68
N LEU A 374 -21.82 17.41 -32.69
CA LEU A 374 -21.44 16.26 -33.53
C LEU A 374 -21.97 16.36 -34.95
N GLY A 375 -21.32 15.64 -35.85
CA GLY A 375 -21.70 15.56 -37.26
C GLY A 375 -20.80 16.38 -38.16
N ASP A 376 -21.35 16.82 -39.30
CA ASP A 376 -20.65 17.51 -40.40
C ASP A 376 -20.55 19.03 -40.23
N ILE A 377 -20.59 19.50 -38.97
CA ILE A 377 -20.53 20.94 -38.65
C ILE A 377 -19.14 21.50 -39.03
N LEU A 378 -19.14 22.56 -39.83
CA LEU A 378 -17.90 23.28 -40.17
C LEU A 378 -17.56 24.32 -39.08
N TRP A 379 -16.26 24.60 -38.91
CA TRP A 379 -15.83 25.65 -38.01
C TRP A 379 -16.48 27.01 -38.33
N ALA A 380 -16.68 27.34 -39.61
CA ALA A 380 -17.39 28.56 -40.02
C ALA A 380 -18.80 28.69 -39.40
N SER A 381 -19.50 27.57 -39.23
CA SER A 381 -20.89 27.52 -38.76
C SER A 381 -21.05 27.55 -37.24
N ILE A 382 -19.96 27.43 -36.47
CA ILE A 382 -20.04 27.44 -35.02
C ILE A 382 -20.30 28.86 -34.51
N SER A 383 -21.30 29.02 -33.64
CA SER A 383 -21.63 30.29 -33.00
C SER A 383 -20.53 30.68 -31.96
N LYS A 384 -20.50 31.94 -31.61
CA LYS A 384 -19.63 32.45 -30.52
C LYS A 384 -19.97 31.77 -29.18
N ASP A 385 -21.28 31.57 -28.91
CA ASP A 385 -21.74 30.95 -27.66
C ASP A 385 -21.33 29.49 -27.57
N SER A 386 -21.39 28.77 -28.71
CA SER A 386 -20.90 27.37 -28.77
C SER A 386 -19.40 27.28 -28.50
N LEU A 387 -18.57 28.24 -29.00
CA LEU A 387 -17.13 28.29 -28.68
C LEU A 387 -16.91 28.55 -27.20
N VAL A 388 -17.66 29.47 -26.60
CA VAL A 388 -17.59 29.75 -25.16
C VAL A 388 -17.98 28.50 -24.36
N SER A 389 -19.03 27.79 -24.77
CA SER A 389 -19.47 26.55 -24.12
C SER A 389 -18.41 25.43 -24.19
N VAL A 390 -17.76 25.28 -25.35
CA VAL A 390 -16.64 24.32 -25.50
C VAL A 390 -15.45 24.72 -24.60
N ALA A 391 -15.10 26.01 -24.54
CA ALA A 391 -14.04 26.51 -23.67
C ALA A 391 -14.35 26.22 -22.19
N HIS A 392 -15.58 26.48 -21.78
CA HIS A 392 -16.02 26.16 -20.42
C HIS A 392 -15.98 24.66 -20.13
N MET A 393 -16.39 23.81 -21.08
CA MET A 393 -16.33 22.36 -20.94
C MET A 393 -14.87 21.86 -20.78
N LEU A 394 -13.91 22.46 -21.48
CA LEU A 394 -12.49 22.12 -21.31
C LEU A 394 -11.94 22.53 -19.94
N LYS A 395 -12.44 23.62 -19.37
CA LYS A 395 -12.00 24.18 -18.07
C LYS A 395 -12.81 23.62 -16.88
N HIS A 396 -14.03 23.17 -17.11
CA HIS A 396 -14.96 22.76 -16.06
C HIS A 396 -15.87 21.63 -16.55
N CYS A 397 -15.27 20.46 -16.77
CA CYS A 397 -16.01 19.29 -17.16
C CYS A 397 -16.44 18.51 -15.91
N ASP A 398 -17.73 18.52 -15.63
CA ASP A 398 -18.29 17.83 -14.46
C ASP A 398 -18.75 16.41 -14.79
N PHE A 399 -18.55 15.52 -13.81
CA PHE A 399 -18.94 14.12 -13.87
C PHE A 399 -19.57 13.70 -12.54
N SER A 400 -20.70 13.03 -12.59
CA SER A 400 -21.35 12.45 -11.43
C SER A 400 -20.61 11.18 -11.00
N VAL A 401 -19.96 11.20 -9.85
CA VAL A 401 -19.37 10.01 -9.23
C VAL A 401 -20.49 9.19 -8.60
N LYS A 402 -20.68 7.95 -9.06
CA LYS A 402 -21.74 7.02 -8.64
C LYS A 402 -21.25 5.97 -7.62
N GLY A 403 -19.96 5.92 -7.39
CA GLY A 403 -19.35 4.95 -6.48
C GLY A 403 -17.85 4.78 -6.72
N LYS A 404 -17.31 3.74 -6.13
CA LYS A 404 -15.94 3.25 -6.35
C LYS A 404 -15.95 2.03 -7.29
N SER A 405 -14.80 1.71 -7.90
CA SER A 405 -14.65 0.47 -8.68
C SER A 405 -14.84 -0.77 -7.79
N GLN A 406 -15.31 -1.87 -8.38
CA GLN A 406 -15.67 -3.10 -7.67
C GLN A 406 -14.48 -4.07 -7.47
N TYR A 407 -13.24 -3.59 -7.47
CA TYR A 407 -12.12 -4.47 -7.13
C TYR A 407 -12.27 -4.93 -5.67
N LYS A 408 -12.30 -6.26 -5.47
CA LYS A 408 -12.51 -6.89 -4.16
C LYS A 408 -11.33 -6.68 -3.21
N ASP A 409 -10.12 -6.47 -3.75
CA ASP A 409 -8.90 -6.26 -2.97
C ASP A 409 -8.50 -4.79 -3.06
N GLU A 410 -8.88 -4.03 -2.06
CA GLU A 410 -8.49 -2.63 -1.92
C GLU A 410 -7.01 -2.56 -1.61
N PHE A 411 -6.27 -1.78 -2.40
CA PHE A 411 -4.83 -1.67 -2.25
C PHE A 411 -4.44 -1.02 -0.92
N VAL A 412 -5.22 -0.06 -0.45
CA VAL A 412 -4.98 0.71 0.78
C VAL A 412 -6.30 0.96 1.49
N THR A 413 -6.25 0.92 2.82
CA THR A 413 -7.40 1.16 3.70
C THR A 413 -7.12 2.34 4.62
N ALA A 414 -8.09 3.24 4.76
CA ALA A 414 -8.15 4.27 5.78
C ALA A 414 -8.88 3.72 6.99
N GLY A 415 -8.37 3.94 8.20
CA GLY A 415 -8.91 3.34 9.44
C GLY A 415 -7.93 2.35 10.06
N GLY A 416 -8.30 1.72 11.15
CA GLY A 416 -7.47 0.82 11.95
C GLY A 416 -7.25 1.31 13.37
N VAL A 417 -6.19 0.84 14.04
CA VAL A 417 -5.84 1.23 15.43
C VAL A 417 -5.44 2.71 15.47
N PRO A 418 -6.08 3.54 16.32
CA PRO A 418 -5.76 4.95 16.42
C PRO A 418 -4.33 5.21 16.88
N LEU A 419 -3.64 6.17 16.28
CA LEU A 419 -2.29 6.56 16.69
C LEU A 419 -2.23 7.14 18.11
N SER A 420 -3.34 7.66 18.64
CA SER A 420 -3.44 8.14 20.03
C SER A 420 -3.18 7.04 21.06
N GLU A 421 -3.44 5.79 20.71
CA GLU A 421 -3.24 4.62 21.57
C GLU A 421 -1.83 4.01 21.45
N ILE A 422 -0.99 4.56 20.58
CA ILE A 422 0.36 4.05 20.27
C ILE A 422 1.42 5.11 20.60
N SER A 423 2.54 4.68 21.18
CA SER A 423 3.73 5.49 21.33
C SER A 423 4.53 5.45 20.02
N LEU A 424 4.51 6.52 19.22
CA LEU A 424 5.18 6.54 17.92
C LEU A 424 6.72 6.48 18.01
N ASN A 425 7.29 6.76 19.17
CA ASN A 425 8.74 6.64 19.40
C ASN A 425 9.18 5.18 19.56
N THR A 426 8.27 4.30 19.97
CA THR A 426 8.54 2.87 20.23
C THR A 426 7.68 1.93 19.43
N MET A 427 6.58 2.43 18.86
CA MET A 427 5.48 1.66 18.26
C MET A 427 4.78 0.72 19.25
N GLU A 428 5.00 0.90 20.52
CA GLU A 428 4.39 0.15 21.62
C GLU A 428 2.99 0.70 21.94
N SER A 429 2.10 -0.18 22.30
CA SER A 429 0.77 0.14 22.84
C SER A 429 0.90 0.95 24.13
N LYS A 430 0.07 1.96 24.29
CA LYS A 430 -0.11 2.68 25.57
C LYS A 430 -1.07 1.97 26.54
N ILE A 431 -1.76 0.94 26.05
CA ILE A 431 -2.77 0.18 26.79
C ILE A 431 -2.16 -1.09 27.37
N GLN A 432 -1.41 -1.82 26.54
CA GLN A 432 -0.85 -3.13 26.87
C GLN A 432 0.66 -3.11 26.66
N PRO A 433 1.50 -3.23 27.72
CA PRO A 433 2.94 -3.33 27.59
C PRO A 433 3.39 -4.52 26.73
N ARG A 434 4.54 -4.38 26.05
CA ARG A 434 5.14 -5.41 25.17
C ARG A 434 4.29 -5.78 23.94
N LEU A 435 3.20 -5.03 23.70
CA LEU A 435 2.40 -5.11 22.48
C LEU A 435 2.81 -3.99 21.53
N PHE A 436 3.12 -4.34 20.29
CA PHE A 436 3.58 -3.39 19.26
C PHE A 436 2.71 -3.47 18.01
N PHE A 437 2.66 -2.36 17.27
CA PHE A 437 1.92 -2.28 16.02
C PHE A 437 2.79 -1.65 14.93
N ALA A 438 2.69 -2.13 13.68
CA ALA A 438 3.40 -1.51 12.57
C ALA A 438 2.66 -1.65 11.23
N GLY A 439 2.77 -0.61 10.41
CA GLY A 439 2.19 -0.58 9.06
C GLY A 439 0.69 -0.28 9.04
N GLU A 440 0.00 -0.83 8.05
CA GLU A 440 -1.39 -0.49 7.67
C GLU A 440 -2.47 -1.01 8.65
N VAL A 441 -2.10 -1.72 9.71
CA VAL A 441 -3.02 -2.05 10.82
C VAL A 441 -3.36 -0.80 11.64
N LEU A 442 -2.52 0.21 11.59
CA LEU A 442 -2.72 1.52 12.21
C LEU A 442 -3.60 2.41 11.33
N ASN A 443 -4.28 3.37 11.95
CA ASN A 443 -5.05 4.40 11.24
C ASN A 443 -4.11 5.41 10.56
N VAL A 444 -3.33 4.91 9.63
CA VAL A 444 -2.38 5.67 8.78
C VAL A 444 -2.48 5.16 7.35
N ASP A 445 -2.71 6.06 6.42
CA ASP A 445 -2.58 5.75 5.01
C ASP A 445 -1.96 6.92 4.24
N GLY A 446 -1.06 6.58 3.34
CA GLY A 446 -0.40 7.50 2.43
C GLY A 446 -1.09 7.54 1.07
N ILE A 447 -0.88 8.63 0.34
CA ILE A 447 -1.26 8.72 -1.07
C ILE A 447 -0.37 7.82 -1.94
N THR A 448 -0.60 7.81 -3.26
CA THR A 448 0.30 7.13 -4.21
C THR A 448 1.67 7.77 -4.22
N GLY A 449 2.75 6.98 -4.31
CA GLY A 449 4.11 7.52 -4.40
C GLY A 449 5.16 6.85 -3.50
N GLY A 450 4.86 5.66 -2.92
CA GLY A 450 5.77 4.92 -2.03
C GLY A 450 5.50 5.13 -0.54
N PHE A 451 4.61 6.05 -0.19
CA PHE A 451 4.36 6.47 1.19
C PHE A 451 3.83 5.34 2.08
N ASN A 452 2.95 4.48 1.59
CA ASN A 452 2.42 3.36 2.37
C ASN A 452 3.50 2.34 2.75
N PHE A 453 4.46 2.10 1.85
CA PHE A 453 5.61 1.26 2.18
C PHE A 453 6.57 1.97 3.12
N GLN A 454 6.81 3.28 2.96
CA GLN A 454 7.62 4.03 3.91
C GLN A 454 7.05 3.94 5.33
N ASN A 455 5.74 4.10 5.51
CA ASN A 455 5.10 3.88 6.81
C ASN A 455 5.35 2.47 7.35
N ALA A 456 5.29 1.46 6.49
CA ALA A 456 5.53 0.08 6.90
C ALA A 456 7.00 -0.17 7.32
N TRP A 457 7.97 0.39 6.57
CA TRP A 457 9.39 0.28 6.90
C TRP A 457 9.71 1.03 8.20
N SER A 458 9.29 2.30 8.32
CA SER A 458 9.53 3.11 9.52
C SER A 458 8.92 2.47 10.77
N GLY A 459 7.65 2.11 10.71
CA GLY A 459 6.96 1.47 11.85
C GLY A 459 7.57 0.12 12.22
N GLY A 460 7.92 -0.71 11.23
CA GLY A 460 8.61 -1.98 11.44
C GLY A 460 9.99 -1.79 12.08
N TYR A 461 10.78 -0.85 11.58
CA TYR A 461 12.10 -0.53 12.13
C TYR A 461 12.02 -0.07 13.58
N ILE A 462 11.13 0.88 13.89
CA ILE A 462 10.96 1.43 15.23
C ILE A 462 10.48 0.34 16.20
N ALA A 463 9.46 -0.42 15.84
CA ALA A 463 8.95 -1.54 16.64
C ALA A 463 10.04 -2.58 16.91
N GLY A 464 10.75 -3.01 15.85
CA GLY A 464 11.85 -3.98 15.97
C GLY A 464 12.99 -3.47 16.82
N THR A 465 13.32 -2.16 16.74
CA THR A 465 14.33 -1.54 17.58
C THR A 465 13.92 -1.56 19.05
N SER A 466 12.67 -1.18 19.35
CA SER A 466 12.15 -1.14 20.72
C SER A 466 12.10 -2.54 21.34
N ILE A 467 11.61 -3.52 20.61
CA ILE A 467 11.55 -4.93 21.05
C ILE A 467 12.97 -5.46 21.30
N GLY A 468 13.89 -5.24 20.35
CA GLY A 468 15.28 -5.72 20.49
C GLY A 468 15.99 -5.13 21.69
N ASN A 469 15.82 -3.82 21.95
CA ASN A 469 16.40 -3.15 23.10
C ASN A 469 15.80 -3.67 24.42
N GLN A 470 14.48 -3.87 24.49
CA GLN A 470 13.83 -4.42 25.69
C GLN A 470 14.32 -5.85 25.98
N ALA A 471 14.46 -6.70 24.96
CA ALA A 471 14.94 -8.06 25.10
C ALA A 471 16.42 -8.11 25.57
N VAL A 472 17.27 -7.21 25.06
CA VAL A 472 18.66 -7.11 25.53
C VAL A 472 18.73 -6.67 27.00
N SER A 473 17.92 -5.67 27.39
CA SER A 473 17.87 -5.20 28.78
C SER A 473 17.41 -6.29 29.74
N ALA A 474 16.37 -7.05 29.39
CA ALA A 474 15.88 -8.16 30.20
C ALA A 474 16.96 -9.26 30.41
N GLN A 475 17.73 -9.58 29.36
CA GLN A 475 18.83 -10.55 29.44
C GLN A 475 19.96 -10.06 30.38
N LEU A 476 20.26 -8.76 30.39
CA LEU A 476 21.28 -8.18 31.28
C LEU A 476 20.82 -8.20 32.73
N ASP A 477 19.55 -7.90 33.00
CA ASP A 477 19.00 -7.95 34.37
C ASP A 477 18.98 -9.38 34.93
N GLU A 478 18.64 -10.38 34.11
CA GLU A 478 18.75 -11.79 34.50
C GLU A 478 20.17 -12.23 34.76
N ALA A 479 21.16 -11.78 33.98
CA ALA A 479 22.55 -12.10 34.18
C ALA A 479 23.10 -11.49 35.48
N ASN A 480 22.71 -10.25 35.78
CA ASN A 480 23.12 -9.55 37.01
C ASN A 480 22.53 -10.19 38.26
N SER A 481 21.27 -10.64 38.23
CA SER A 481 20.61 -11.32 39.36
C SER A 481 21.26 -12.67 39.68
N ARG A 482 21.68 -13.42 38.67
CA ARG A 482 22.40 -14.72 38.83
C ARG A 482 23.84 -14.58 39.28
N GLY A 483 24.46 -13.42 39.16
CA GLY A 483 25.82 -13.15 39.61
C GLY A 483 25.92 -12.68 41.05
N GLN A 484 24.78 -12.48 41.75
CA GLN A 484 24.68 -12.07 43.15
C GLN A 484 24.33 -13.21 44.12
N ASP A 485 23.95 -14.39 43.57
CA ASP A 485 23.79 -15.65 44.30
C ASP A 485 25.06 -16.52 44.20
#